data_97363f762fb8411ff1a339433a5c8646
#
_entry.id   97363f762fb8411ff1a339433a5c8646
#
_cell.length_a   1.000
_cell.length_b   1.000
_cell.length_c   1.000
_cell.angle_alpha   90.00
_cell.angle_beta   90.00
_cell.angle_gamma   90.00
#
_symmetry.space_group_name_H-M   'P 1'
#
loop_
_entity.id
_entity.type
_entity.pdbx_description
1 polymer ?
#
loop_
_entity_poly.entity_id
_entity_poly.type
_entity_poly.pdbx_seq_one_letter_code
_entity_poly.pdbx_strand_id
1 'polypeptide(L)'
;QGLIYRGKRLVNWDPKLLTAVSDLEVQSEETDGHMWHILYPFVDGPQTIVDKDGQTVTLRGMTIASTRPETMLADGALCVHPDDPRYKHLVGKQVELPLCDRNIPIIADDFVDPEFGTGCVKITGAHDFNDYACAMRHDLPLIVIFTLDAHINENGPKQFQGMERYE
;
A
#
# COMPACT_ATOMS: atom_id res chain seq x y z
N GLN A 1 -21.73 -20.79 -19.17
CA GLN A 1 -22.27 -20.84 -17.80
C GLN A 1 -21.40 -20.11 -16.77
N GLY A 2 -20.25 -19.51 -17.16
CA GLY A 2 -19.42 -18.70 -16.27
C GLY A 2 -18.71 -19.45 -15.12
N LEU A 3 -18.69 -20.77 -15.16
CA LEU A 3 -18.10 -21.62 -14.11
C LEU A 3 -16.57 -21.67 -14.14
N ILE A 4 -15.97 -21.36 -15.30
CA ILE A 4 -14.52 -21.35 -15.51
C ILE A 4 -14.16 -20.05 -16.22
N TYR A 5 -13.14 -19.38 -15.71
CA TYR A 5 -12.58 -18.18 -16.33
C TYR A 5 -11.05 -18.17 -16.15
N ARG A 6 -10.36 -17.46 -17.05
CA ARG A 6 -8.92 -17.20 -16.94
C ARG A 6 -8.73 -15.84 -16.28
N GLY A 7 -8.04 -15.79 -15.14
CA GLY A 7 -7.77 -14.55 -14.42
C GLY A 7 -6.39 -14.57 -13.77
N LYS A 8 -5.89 -13.38 -13.40
CA LYS A 8 -4.69 -13.23 -12.57
C LYS A 8 -5.10 -13.28 -11.10
N ARG A 9 -4.29 -13.96 -10.29
CA ARG A 9 -4.42 -14.02 -8.83
C ARG A 9 -3.06 -13.83 -8.19
N LEU A 10 -3.04 -13.31 -6.96
CA LEU A 10 -1.84 -13.33 -6.14
C LEU A 10 -1.52 -14.77 -5.72
N VAL A 11 -0.24 -15.07 -5.68
CA VAL A 11 0.30 -16.34 -5.19
C VAL A 11 1.54 -16.04 -4.35
N ASN A 12 1.87 -16.92 -3.41
CA ASN A 12 3.20 -16.91 -2.80
C ASN A 12 4.22 -17.33 -3.86
N TRP A 13 5.31 -16.59 -3.95
CA TRP A 13 6.32 -16.75 -4.98
C TRP A 13 7.73 -16.82 -4.38
N ASP A 14 8.49 -17.84 -4.75
CA ASP A 14 9.91 -17.94 -4.41
C ASP A 14 10.77 -17.35 -5.54
N PRO A 15 11.46 -16.22 -5.31
CA PRO A 15 12.26 -15.56 -6.33
C PRO A 15 13.60 -16.26 -6.64
N LYS A 16 14.02 -17.20 -5.80
CA LYS A 16 15.24 -18.02 -6.05
C LYS A 16 14.94 -19.24 -6.89
N LEU A 17 13.84 -19.91 -6.57
CA LEU A 17 13.39 -21.09 -7.32
C LEU A 17 12.56 -20.73 -8.56
N LEU A 18 12.15 -19.47 -8.68
CA LEU A 18 11.30 -18.93 -9.76
C LEU A 18 10.01 -19.74 -9.93
N THR A 19 9.35 -20.03 -8.82
CA THR A 19 8.13 -20.83 -8.78
C THR A 19 7.12 -20.30 -7.77
N ALA A 20 5.82 -20.54 -8.04
CA ALA A 20 4.78 -20.39 -7.04
C ALA A 20 4.90 -21.48 -5.98
N VAL A 21 4.65 -21.13 -4.73
CA VAL A 21 4.60 -22.05 -3.59
C VAL A 21 3.22 -22.02 -2.97
N SER A 22 2.79 -23.15 -2.40
CA SER A 22 1.51 -23.24 -1.69
C SER A 22 1.60 -22.56 -0.32
N ASP A 23 0.47 -22.16 0.24
CA ASP A 23 0.41 -21.56 1.58
C ASP A 23 0.97 -22.49 2.67
N LEU A 24 0.89 -23.81 2.47
CA LEU A 24 1.43 -24.83 3.38
C LEU A 24 2.96 -24.89 3.37
N GLU A 25 3.59 -24.39 2.31
CA GLU A 25 5.06 -24.36 2.17
C GLU A 25 5.67 -23.07 2.70
N VAL A 26 4.84 -22.06 3.01
CA VAL A 26 5.29 -20.79 3.57
C VAL A 26 5.44 -20.92 5.08
N GLN A 27 6.65 -20.70 5.57
CA GLN A 27 6.94 -20.64 6.99
C GLN A 27 7.11 -19.18 7.42
N SER A 28 6.38 -18.79 8.48
CA SER A 28 6.54 -17.46 9.08
C SER A 28 7.65 -17.51 10.12
N GLU A 29 8.66 -16.67 9.93
CA GLU A 29 9.78 -16.52 10.87
C GLU A 29 9.78 -15.09 11.41
N GLU A 30 10.02 -14.96 12.73
CA GLU A 30 10.22 -13.65 13.34
C GLU A 30 11.64 -13.16 13.00
N THR A 31 11.72 -11.94 12.48
CA THR A 31 12.98 -11.28 12.17
C THR A 31 13.00 -9.88 12.77
N ASP A 32 14.17 -9.40 13.14
CA ASP A 32 14.38 -8.01 13.52
C ASP A 32 14.13 -7.13 12.30
N GLY A 33 13.10 -6.29 12.38
CA GLY A 33 12.67 -5.41 11.28
C GLY A 33 12.51 -3.97 11.75
N HIS A 34 12.21 -3.09 10.79
CA HIS A 34 11.94 -1.69 11.05
C HIS A 34 10.51 -1.32 10.64
N MET A 35 9.89 -0.45 11.43
CA MET A 35 8.64 0.21 11.06
C MET A 35 8.98 1.58 10.48
N TRP A 36 8.76 1.74 9.18
CA TRP A 36 9.03 2.97 8.45
C TRP A 36 7.80 3.87 8.48
N HIS A 37 7.98 5.11 8.91
CA HIS A 37 6.94 6.13 8.85
C HIS A 37 7.18 7.01 7.62
N ILE A 38 6.24 6.98 6.68
CA ILE A 38 6.37 7.63 5.38
C ILE A 38 5.27 8.67 5.24
N LEU A 39 5.65 9.91 4.91
CA LEU A 39 4.71 11.01 4.68
C LEU A 39 4.34 11.06 3.19
N TYR A 40 3.04 11.08 2.92
CA TYR A 40 2.45 11.30 1.60
C TYR A 40 1.84 12.69 1.57
N PRO A 41 2.49 13.69 0.95
CA PRO A 41 2.01 15.06 0.93
C PRO A 41 0.63 15.20 0.28
N PHE A 42 -0.22 16.08 0.80
CA PHE A 42 -1.47 16.41 0.13
C PHE A 42 -1.21 17.25 -1.12
N VAL A 43 -1.83 16.90 -2.24
CA VAL A 43 -1.75 17.66 -3.49
C VAL A 43 -2.32 19.08 -3.34
N ASP A 44 -3.42 19.20 -2.59
CA ASP A 44 -4.13 20.48 -2.37
C ASP A 44 -3.54 21.31 -1.19
N GLY A 45 -2.35 20.95 -0.72
CA GLY A 45 -1.72 21.58 0.43
C GLY A 45 -2.23 21.09 1.78
N PRO A 46 -1.75 21.69 2.89
CA PRO A 46 -2.03 21.20 4.24
C PRO A 46 -3.51 21.12 4.56
N GLN A 47 -3.90 20.09 5.32
CA GLN A 47 -5.27 19.82 5.74
C GLN A 47 -5.38 19.88 7.26
N THR A 48 -6.53 20.32 7.76
CA THR A 48 -6.81 20.39 9.19
C THR A 48 -7.61 19.17 9.62
N ILE A 49 -7.19 18.51 10.69
CA ILE A 49 -7.89 17.39 11.33
C ILE A 49 -8.12 17.68 12.81
N VAL A 50 -9.00 16.92 13.43
CA VAL A 50 -9.08 16.80 14.89
C VAL A 50 -8.43 15.47 15.26
N ASP A 51 -7.38 15.51 16.09
CA ASP A 51 -6.64 14.32 16.50
C ASP A 51 -7.40 13.50 17.57
N LYS A 52 -6.78 12.42 18.07
CA LYS A 52 -7.37 11.54 19.09
C LYS A 52 -7.60 12.25 20.44
N ASP A 53 -6.84 13.31 20.70
CA ASP A 53 -6.93 14.11 21.94
C ASP A 53 -7.94 15.26 21.79
N GLY A 54 -8.63 15.35 20.66
CA GLY A 54 -9.60 16.41 20.36
C GLY A 54 -8.95 17.74 19.97
N GLN A 55 -7.65 17.75 19.67
CA GLN A 55 -6.94 18.95 19.27
C GLN A 55 -6.99 19.14 17.75
N THR A 56 -7.15 20.40 17.35
CA THR A 56 -7.07 20.76 15.93
C THR A 56 -5.62 20.87 15.51
N VAL A 57 -5.21 20.00 14.56
CA VAL A 57 -3.84 19.97 14.03
C VAL A 57 -3.86 20.11 12.52
N THR A 58 -2.81 20.72 11.98
CA THR A 58 -2.63 20.88 10.54
C THR A 58 -1.60 19.86 10.04
N LEU A 59 -2.01 18.99 9.13
CA LEU A 59 -1.17 17.97 8.50
C LEU A 59 -0.73 18.43 7.12
N ARG A 60 0.55 18.21 6.79
CA ARG A 60 1.10 18.44 5.44
C ARG A 60 0.80 17.28 4.49
N GLY A 61 0.43 16.13 5.02
CA GLY A 61 0.15 14.91 4.29
C GLY A 61 -0.33 13.82 5.23
N MET A 62 -0.59 12.64 4.68
CA MET A 62 -0.90 11.44 5.45
C MET A 62 0.39 10.70 5.79
N THR A 63 0.56 10.32 7.06
CA THR A 63 1.68 9.46 7.46
C THR A 63 1.18 8.02 7.59
N ILE A 64 1.85 7.11 6.91
CA ILE A 64 1.62 5.66 7.06
C ILE A 64 2.79 5.01 7.79
N ALA A 65 2.55 3.86 8.40
CA ALA A 65 3.57 3.01 8.98
C ALA A 65 3.61 1.68 8.20
N SER A 66 4.80 1.27 7.74
CA SER A 66 4.97 0.05 6.95
C SER A 66 6.27 -0.65 7.28
N THR A 67 6.24 -1.99 7.25
CA THR A 67 7.44 -2.84 7.30
C THR A 67 8.01 -3.15 5.92
N ARG A 68 7.30 -2.77 4.85
CA ARG A 68 7.65 -3.06 3.45
C ARG A 68 7.69 -1.78 2.61
N PRO A 69 8.67 -0.88 2.88
CA PRO A 69 8.76 0.41 2.16
C PRO A 69 8.99 0.23 0.66
N GLU A 70 9.64 -0.85 0.24
CA GLU A 70 9.91 -1.16 -1.18
C GLU A 70 8.62 -1.28 -2.01
N THR A 71 7.52 -1.76 -1.43
CA THR A 71 6.26 -1.92 -2.16
C THR A 71 5.52 -0.60 -2.36
N MET A 72 5.90 0.47 -1.64
CA MET A 72 5.30 1.81 -1.76
C MET A 72 5.26 2.30 -3.21
N LEU A 73 6.29 1.99 -3.98
CA LEU A 73 6.40 2.40 -5.39
C LEU A 73 5.22 1.93 -6.26
N ALA A 74 4.47 0.92 -5.80
CA ALA A 74 3.29 0.35 -6.46
C ALA A 74 1.96 0.73 -5.81
N ASP A 75 1.93 1.64 -4.85
CA ASP A 75 0.69 1.98 -4.15
C ASP A 75 -0.36 2.55 -5.10
N GLY A 76 -1.59 2.05 -4.96
CA GLY A 76 -2.75 2.51 -5.72
C GLY A 76 -3.62 3.51 -4.97
N ALA A 77 -3.57 3.50 -3.64
CA ALA A 77 -4.33 4.39 -2.77
C ALA A 77 -3.73 4.42 -1.36
N LEU A 78 -4.12 5.41 -0.56
CA LEU A 78 -4.12 5.33 0.89
C LEU A 78 -5.53 5.00 1.36
N CYS A 79 -5.66 4.20 2.42
CA CYS A 79 -6.95 3.78 2.95
C CYS A 79 -7.07 4.11 4.44
N VAL A 80 -8.26 4.59 4.83
CA VAL A 80 -8.64 4.91 6.20
C VAL A 80 -9.95 4.21 6.56
N HIS A 81 -10.25 4.07 7.83
CA HIS A 81 -11.57 3.54 8.24
C HIS A 81 -12.66 4.59 7.94
N PRO A 82 -13.84 4.20 7.39
CA PRO A 82 -14.90 5.15 7.01
C PRO A 82 -15.45 5.95 8.19
N ASP A 83 -15.42 5.38 9.38
CA ASP A 83 -15.93 6.03 10.60
C ASP A 83 -14.83 6.73 11.41
N ASP A 84 -13.57 6.72 10.96
CA ASP A 84 -12.49 7.44 11.65
C ASP A 84 -12.73 8.96 11.56
N PRO A 85 -13.06 9.62 12.67
CA PRO A 85 -13.40 11.06 12.66
C PRO A 85 -12.22 11.94 12.25
N ARG A 86 -10.97 11.44 12.40
CA ARG A 86 -9.76 12.18 12.02
C ARG A 86 -9.65 12.34 10.52
N TYR A 87 -9.98 11.30 9.76
CA TYR A 87 -9.63 11.19 8.33
C TYR A 87 -10.81 11.08 7.38
N LYS A 88 -12.04 10.76 7.85
CA LYS A 88 -13.21 10.56 6.98
C LYS A 88 -13.49 11.72 6.01
N HIS A 89 -13.18 12.97 6.43
CA HIS A 89 -13.36 14.15 5.59
C HIS A 89 -12.26 14.35 4.53
N LEU A 90 -11.18 13.55 4.61
CA LEU A 90 -10.08 13.53 3.65
C LEU A 90 -10.30 12.50 2.52
N VAL A 91 -11.31 11.63 2.65
CA VAL A 91 -11.65 10.64 1.63
C VAL A 91 -12.01 11.35 0.31
N GLY A 92 -11.44 10.88 -0.79
CA GLY A 92 -11.55 11.49 -2.11
C GLY A 92 -10.48 12.54 -2.43
N LYS A 93 -9.70 13.00 -1.45
CA LYS A 93 -8.53 13.84 -1.71
C LYS A 93 -7.38 13.04 -2.29
N GLN A 94 -6.41 13.74 -2.86
CA GLN A 94 -5.22 13.18 -3.48
C GLN A 94 -3.98 13.47 -2.64
N VAL A 95 -3.08 12.49 -2.60
CA VAL A 95 -1.73 12.64 -2.05
C VAL A 95 -0.70 12.33 -3.12
N GLU A 96 0.46 12.98 -3.01
CA GLU A 96 1.63 12.66 -3.84
C GLU A 96 2.22 11.33 -3.36
N LEU A 97 2.47 10.41 -4.28
CA LEU A 97 3.20 9.18 -3.97
C LEU A 97 4.69 9.51 -3.90
N PRO A 98 5.34 9.37 -2.73
CA PRO A 98 6.74 9.71 -2.60
C PRO A 98 7.62 8.93 -3.59
N LEU A 99 8.65 9.59 -4.12
CA LEU A 99 9.62 9.04 -5.08
C LEU A 99 9.02 8.63 -6.43
N CYS A 100 7.71 8.81 -6.63
CA CYS A 100 7.00 8.50 -7.86
C CYS A 100 6.34 9.77 -8.41
N ASP A 101 6.35 9.92 -9.73
CA ASP A 101 5.71 11.07 -10.39
C ASP A 101 4.22 10.76 -10.66
N ARG A 102 3.47 10.52 -9.57
CA ARG A 102 2.02 10.31 -9.62
C ARG A 102 1.33 10.55 -8.30
N ASN A 103 0.05 10.88 -8.38
CA ASN A 103 -0.83 11.05 -7.24
C ASN A 103 -1.72 9.82 -7.05
N ILE A 104 -2.10 9.55 -5.79
CA ILE A 104 -3.00 8.46 -5.43
C ILE A 104 -4.13 8.99 -4.54
N PRO A 105 -5.34 8.41 -4.62
CA PRO A 105 -6.48 8.83 -3.81
C PRO A 105 -6.39 8.34 -2.38
N ILE A 106 -7.07 9.06 -1.48
CA ILE A 106 -7.45 8.56 -0.16
C ILE A 106 -8.83 7.92 -0.29
N ILE A 107 -8.94 6.66 0.06
CA ILE A 107 -10.19 5.88 0.05
C ILE A 107 -10.57 5.46 1.48
N ALA A 108 -11.77 4.93 1.65
CA ALA A 108 -12.24 4.36 2.91
C ALA A 108 -12.65 2.89 2.74
N ASP A 109 -12.24 2.04 3.69
CA ASP A 109 -12.62 0.63 3.71
C ASP A 109 -12.61 0.10 5.16
N ASP A 110 -13.59 -0.74 5.50
CA ASP A 110 -13.82 -1.25 6.85
C ASP A 110 -12.70 -2.18 7.36
N PHE A 111 -11.83 -2.68 6.48
CA PHE A 111 -10.75 -3.55 6.90
C PHE A 111 -9.62 -2.81 7.65
N VAL A 112 -9.58 -1.48 7.56
CA VAL A 112 -8.59 -0.66 8.26
C VAL A 112 -8.93 -0.55 9.73
N ASP A 113 -7.98 -0.91 10.61
CA ASP A 113 -8.10 -0.66 12.04
C ASP A 113 -7.61 0.76 12.37
N PRO A 114 -8.50 1.67 12.82
CA PRO A 114 -8.12 3.05 13.14
C PRO A 114 -7.19 3.17 14.34
N GLU A 115 -7.09 2.12 15.16
CA GLU A 115 -6.21 2.10 16.33
C GLU A 115 -4.83 1.49 16.04
N PHE A 116 -4.66 0.84 14.88
CA PHE A 116 -3.38 0.25 14.50
C PHE A 116 -2.50 1.26 13.75
N GLY A 117 -1.26 1.42 14.22
CA GLY A 117 -0.29 2.34 13.63
C GLY A 117 -0.79 3.79 13.58
N THR A 118 -0.86 4.37 12.40
CA THR A 118 -1.38 5.73 12.19
C THR A 118 -2.90 5.78 11.97
N GLY A 119 -3.56 4.61 11.80
CA GLY A 119 -4.95 4.50 11.34
C GLY A 119 -5.12 4.78 9.85
N CYS A 120 -4.01 4.89 9.13
CA CYS A 120 -3.97 5.01 7.66
C CYS A 120 -3.01 3.96 7.10
N VAL A 121 -3.44 3.21 6.09
CA VAL A 121 -2.65 2.17 5.45
C VAL A 121 -2.47 2.48 3.96
N LYS A 122 -1.34 2.07 3.41
CA LYS A 122 -1.09 2.10 1.97
C LYS A 122 -1.69 0.86 1.31
N ILE A 123 -2.19 0.96 0.10
CA ILE A 123 -2.78 -0.15 -0.65
C ILE A 123 -1.91 -0.48 -1.85
N THR A 124 -1.25 -1.64 -1.76
CA THR A 124 -0.39 -2.18 -2.80
C THR A 124 -0.97 -3.49 -3.34
N GLY A 125 -2.05 -3.41 -4.10
CA GLY A 125 -2.90 -4.54 -4.47
C GLY A 125 -2.22 -5.68 -5.25
N ALA A 126 -1.05 -5.45 -5.84
CA ALA A 126 -0.29 -6.51 -6.53
C ALA A 126 0.71 -7.26 -5.63
N HIS A 127 0.91 -6.83 -4.36
CA HIS A 127 1.97 -7.34 -3.50
C HIS A 127 1.54 -7.72 -2.09
N ASP A 128 0.25 -7.66 -1.78
CA ASP A 128 -0.35 -8.08 -0.51
C ASP A 128 -1.76 -8.61 -0.72
N PHE A 129 -2.16 -9.69 -0.04
CA PHE A 129 -3.46 -10.34 -0.22
C PHE A 129 -4.63 -9.48 0.31
N ASN A 130 -4.45 -8.78 1.44
CA ASN A 130 -5.49 -7.90 1.99
C ASN A 130 -5.65 -6.66 1.11
N ASP A 131 -4.53 -6.09 0.68
CA ASP A 131 -4.52 -4.95 -0.25
C ASP A 131 -5.12 -5.33 -1.60
N TYR A 132 -4.89 -6.55 -2.09
CA TYR A 132 -5.53 -7.06 -3.31
C TYR A 132 -7.05 -7.08 -3.17
N ALA A 133 -7.57 -7.62 -2.07
CA ALA A 133 -9.02 -7.64 -1.82
C ALA A 133 -9.62 -6.23 -1.76
N CYS A 134 -8.94 -5.29 -1.09
CA CYS A 134 -9.32 -3.89 -1.07
C CYS A 134 -9.26 -3.26 -2.47
N ALA A 135 -8.17 -3.48 -3.20
CA ALA A 135 -8.00 -2.95 -4.56
C ALA A 135 -9.12 -3.42 -5.51
N MET A 136 -9.53 -4.69 -5.38
CA MET A 136 -10.64 -5.23 -6.19
C MET A 136 -12.00 -4.60 -5.82
N ARG A 137 -12.26 -4.30 -4.54
CA ARG A 137 -13.50 -3.62 -4.12
C ARG A 137 -13.58 -2.18 -4.61
N HIS A 138 -12.44 -1.52 -4.73
CA HIS A 138 -12.34 -0.10 -5.08
C HIS A 138 -11.87 0.15 -6.53
N ASP A 139 -11.77 -0.91 -7.33
CA ASP A 139 -11.31 -0.84 -8.73
C ASP A 139 -9.96 -0.13 -8.88
N LEU A 140 -9.03 -0.39 -7.96
CA LEU A 140 -7.70 0.21 -7.97
C LEU A 140 -6.76 -0.53 -8.94
N PRO A 141 -5.75 0.15 -9.49
CA PRO A 141 -4.78 -0.48 -10.37
C PRO A 141 -3.91 -1.50 -9.63
N LEU A 142 -3.67 -2.65 -10.25
CA LEU A 142 -2.73 -3.66 -9.78
C LEU A 142 -1.37 -3.46 -10.45
N ILE A 143 -0.50 -2.70 -9.80
CA ILE A 143 0.81 -2.34 -10.33
C ILE A 143 1.84 -3.35 -9.82
N VAL A 144 2.37 -4.19 -10.71
CA VAL A 144 3.45 -5.13 -10.40
C VAL A 144 4.78 -4.42 -10.62
N ILE A 145 5.58 -4.26 -9.56
CA ILE A 145 6.88 -3.56 -9.62
C ILE A 145 8.09 -4.50 -9.50
N PHE A 146 7.86 -5.79 -9.26
CA PHE A 146 8.95 -6.76 -9.16
C PHE A 146 8.99 -7.65 -10.39
N THR A 147 10.22 -7.98 -10.80
CA THR A 147 10.51 -9.10 -11.69
C THR A 147 10.35 -10.43 -10.95
N LEU A 148 10.43 -11.55 -11.67
CA LEU A 148 10.30 -12.88 -11.05
C LEU A 148 11.40 -13.18 -10.03
N ASP A 149 12.56 -12.56 -10.17
CA ASP A 149 13.72 -12.68 -9.28
C ASP A 149 13.79 -11.53 -8.24
N ALA A 150 12.67 -10.82 -8.01
CA ALA A 150 12.46 -9.80 -6.99
C ALA A 150 13.30 -8.50 -7.15
N HIS A 151 13.68 -8.14 -8.37
CA HIS A 151 14.23 -6.83 -8.67
C HIS A 151 13.12 -5.85 -9.09
N ILE A 152 13.36 -4.55 -8.92
CA ILE A 152 12.44 -3.51 -9.38
C ILE A 152 12.40 -3.52 -10.91
N ASN A 153 11.20 -3.66 -11.49
CA ASN A 153 11.00 -3.70 -12.94
C ASN A 153 10.74 -2.30 -13.54
N GLU A 154 10.38 -2.26 -14.84
CA GLU A 154 10.11 -1.04 -15.59
C GLU A 154 8.92 -0.20 -15.08
N ASN A 155 8.04 -0.74 -14.24
CA ASN A 155 6.93 -0.01 -13.63
C ASN A 155 7.35 0.80 -12.40
N GLY A 156 8.53 0.50 -11.83
CA GLY A 156 9.13 1.30 -10.77
C GLY A 156 9.84 2.55 -11.32
N PRO A 157 10.13 3.55 -10.46
CA PRO A 157 10.88 4.73 -10.85
C PRO A 157 12.26 4.38 -11.42
N LYS A 158 12.69 5.07 -12.48
CA LYS A 158 13.93 4.76 -13.22
C LYS A 158 15.15 4.59 -12.36
N GLN A 159 15.26 5.37 -11.28
CA GLN A 159 16.40 5.36 -10.37
C GLN A 159 16.52 4.08 -9.53
N PHE A 160 15.44 3.29 -9.44
CA PHE A 160 15.39 2.03 -8.67
C PHE A 160 15.30 0.79 -9.57
N GLN A 161 15.09 0.97 -10.89
CA GLN A 161 14.97 -0.17 -11.81
C GLN A 161 16.22 -1.03 -11.80
N GLY A 162 16.04 -2.34 -11.65
CA GLY A 162 17.10 -3.33 -11.58
C GLY A 162 17.72 -3.52 -10.20
N MET A 163 17.35 -2.70 -9.20
CA MET A 163 17.78 -2.90 -7.81
C MET A 163 17.05 -4.09 -7.19
N GLU A 164 17.74 -4.84 -6.34
CA GLU A 164 17.11 -5.89 -5.52
C GLU A 164 16.21 -5.22 -4.48
N ARG A 165 15.06 -5.83 -4.16
CA ARG A 165 14.01 -5.20 -3.35
C ARG A 165 14.43 -4.74 -1.94
N TYR A 166 15.51 -5.28 -1.39
CA TYR A 166 16.04 -4.91 -0.07
C TYR A 166 17.26 -3.98 -0.14
N GLU A 167 17.76 -3.67 -1.34
CA GLU A 167 18.83 -2.72 -1.57
C GLU A 167 18.35 -1.27 -1.45
#